data_a9036dafeca99885f7242053c45dc19f
#
_entry.id   a9036dafeca99885f7242053c45dc19f
#
_cell.length_a   1.000
_cell.length_b   1.000
_cell.length_c   1.000
_cell.angle_alpha   90.00
_cell.angle_beta   90.00
_cell.angle_gamma   90.00
#
_symmetry.space_group_name_H-M   'P 1'
#
loop_
_entity.id
_entity.type
_entity.pdbx_description
1 polymer ?
#
loop_
_entity_poly.entity_id
_entity_poly.type
_entity_poly.pdbx_seq_one_letter_code
_entity_poly.pdbx_strand_id
1 'polypeptide(L)'
;MTTDALYVGIDVAKESLDVASNPAGLKLSLPNDPAGWKTLLDHLAKHSVLLVVLEATGGYERPLVAELLGTGFNVVVANPRQVRDFARGVGQLAKTDRIDAQILAKFACMVQPRPRQQPSQQTATLAEMVTRRRQLNGLLTMESNRLPMARNAKVRRSIQKVVEVLEHQIGALDTLIRDNIESDDGLRRMDEIVQSVKGVGPGTSAMLLSHLPELGQLNRQQIAALAGLAPWDVRSGKWAGQSRIWGGRKEVRNMLYMAALTAIRCNPAIRTFYLRLGSQGKQFKVAITACMRKMLVILNTLVRNNCLWSPQPIKNA
;
A
#
# COMPACT_ATOMS: atom_id res chain seq x y z
N MET A 1 17.19 35.69 13.25
CA MET A 1 17.56 34.92 12.05
C MET A 1 16.39 34.03 11.73
N THR A 2 15.65 34.35 10.68
CA THR A 2 14.59 33.51 10.16
C THR A 2 15.25 32.23 9.64
N THR A 3 15.16 31.14 10.38
CA THR A 3 15.55 29.82 9.88
C THR A 3 14.65 29.48 8.73
N ASP A 4 15.19 29.53 7.49
CA ASP A 4 14.44 29.12 6.32
C ASP A 4 13.93 27.71 6.51
N ALA A 5 12.64 27.52 6.26
CA ALA A 5 11.97 26.23 6.41
C ALA A 5 12.50 25.25 5.35
N LEU A 6 12.98 24.09 5.79
CA LEU A 6 13.62 23.10 4.92
C LEU A 6 12.67 21.98 4.50
N TYR A 7 12.76 21.60 3.25
CA TYR A 7 12.27 20.33 2.72
C TYR A 7 13.43 19.37 2.56
N VAL A 8 13.35 18.19 3.13
CA VAL A 8 14.44 17.22 3.16
C VAL A 8 14.14 16.02 2.30
N GLY A 9 15.09 15.63 1.47
CA GLY A 9 15.05 14.39 0.70
C GLY A 9 16.10 13.41 1.20
N ILE A 10 15.74 12.17 1.38
CA ILE A 10 16.65 11.11 1.82
C ILE A 10 16.57 9.95 0.85
N ASP A 11 17.67 9.67 0.16
CA ASP A 11 17.85 8.42 -0.57
C ASP A 11 18.38 7.35 0.38
N VAL A 12 17.71 6.19 0.40
CA VAL A 12 17.99 5.12 1.37
C VAL A 12 18.54 3.92 0.64
N ALA A 13 19.77 3.54 0.92
CA ALA A 13 20.36 2.27 0.53
C ALA A 13 20.40 1.30 1.73
N LYS A 14 20.83 0.07 1.49
CA LYS A 14 20.97 -0.94 2.54
C LYS A 14 21.91 -0.48 3.66
N GLU A 15 23.03 0.16 3.31
CA GLU A 15 24.13 0.49 4.23
C GLU A 15 24.33 1.99 4.40
N SER A 16 23.66 2.83 3.59
CA SER A 16 23.89 4.28 3.58
C SER A 16 22.62 5.08 3.38
N LEU A 17 22.67 6.33 3.83
CA LEU A 17 21.68 7.37 3.66
C LEU A 17 22.33 8.57 3.00
N ASP A 18 21.84 9.02 1.87
CA ASP A 18 22.20 10.30 1.29
C ASP A 18 21.07 11.31 1.55
N VAL A 19 21.43 12.46 2.13
CA VAL A 19 20.47 13.46 2.60
C VAL A 19 20.75 14.80 1.91
N ALA A 20 19.72 15.45 1.45
CA ALA A 20 19.79 16.80 0.88
C ALA A 20 18.58 17.63 1.31
N SER A 21 18.70 18.97 1.26
CA SER A 21 17.59 19.88 1.53
C SER A 21 17.31 20.85 0.38
N ASN A 22 16.10 21.39 0.39
CA ASN A 22 15.67 22.52 -0.42
C ASN A 22 14.94 23.56 0.46
N PRO A 23 15.42 24.82 0.60
CA PRO A 23 16.64 25.34 0.00
C PRO A 23 17.90 24.55 0.38
N ALA A 24 18.95 24.67 -0.47
CA ALA A 24 20.20 23.97 -0.24
C ALA A 24 20.88 24.48 1.05
N GLY A 25 21.13 23.61 1.99
CA GLY A 25 21.75 23.93 3.29
C GLY A 25 22.19 22.67 4.03
N LEU A 26 21.53 21.55 3.75
CA LEU A 26 21.88 20.25 4.34
C LEU A 26 22.36 19.31 3.23
N LYS A 27 23.52 18.70 3.43
CA LYS A 27 24.07 17.66 2.57
C LYS A 27 24.91 16.70 3.42
N LEU A 28 24.39 15.49 3.64
CA LEU A 28 25.04 14.48 4.48
C LEU A 28 25.04 13.14 3.75
N SER A 29 26.04 12.32 4.07
CA SER A 29 26.05 10.90 3.76
C SER A 29 26.35 10.16 5.05
N LEU A 30 25.45 9.30 5.50
CA LEU A 30 25.45 8.66 6.81
C LEU A 30 25.23 7.15 6.66
N PRO A 31 25.69 6.32 7.61
CA PRO A 31 25.32 4.91 7.62
C PRO A 31 23.81 4.72 7.89
N ASN A 32 23.22 3.67 7.32
CA ASN A 32 21.82 3.30 7.57
C ASN A 32 21.74 2.36 8.77
N ASP A 33 22.08 2.87 9.94
CA ASP A 33 22.06 2.18 11.23
C ASP A 33 21.59 3.14 12.34
N PRO A 34 21.34 2.64 13.56
CA PRO A 34 20.87 3.49 14.69
C PRO A 34 21.78 4.68 15.01
N ALA A 35 23.10 4.56 14.80
CA ALA A 35 24.04 5.66 15.05
C ALA A 35 23.93 6.75 13.99
N GLY A 36 23.81 6.35 12.70
CA GLY A 36 23.58 7.27 11.60
C GLY A 36 22.21 7.95 11.69
N TRP A 37 21.17 7.25 12.11
CA TRP A 37 19.83 7.84 12.34
C TRP A 37 19.85 8.89 13.42
N LYS A 38 20.50 8.60 14.56
CA LYS A 38 20.68 9.58 15.64
C LYS A 38 21.39 10.84 15.15
N THR A 39 22.49 10.66 14.41
CA THR A 39 23.24 11.78 13.83
C THR A 39 22.34 12.60 12.87
N LEU A 40 21.54 11.94 12.06
CA LEU A 40 20.58 12.61 11.16
C LEU A 40 19.57 13.43 11.96
N LEU A 41 18.95 12.84 13.00
CA LEU A 41 17.95 13.51 13.85
C LEU A 41 18.54 14.74 14.55
N ASP A 42 19.78 14.64 15.07
CA ASP A 42 20.50 15.75 15.71
C ASP A 42 20.79 16.90 14.71
N HIS A 43 20.99 16.59 13.42
CA HIS A 43 21.12 17.61 12.38
C HIS A 43 19.77 18.23 12.03
N LEU A 44 18.72 17.42 11.82
CA LEU A 44 17.39 17.91 11.47
C LEU A 44 16.78 18.78 12.59
N ALA A 45 17.03 18.46 13.86
CA ALA A 45 16.54 19.22 15.00
C ALA A 45 17.08 20.67 15.08
N LYS A 46 18.18 20.96 14.40
CA LYS A 46 18.76 22.32 14.31
C LYS A 46 18.05 23.22 13.29
N HIS A 47 17.16 22.67 12.51
CA HIS A 47 16.49 23.36 11.42
C HIS A 47 14.97 23.28 11.54
N SER A 48 14.26 24.23 10.93
CA SER A 48 12.79 24.18 10.77
C SER A 48 12.47 23.26 9.57
N VAL A 49 12.31 21.95 9.83
CA VAL A 49 11.99 20.96 8.77
C VAL A 49 10.49 20.86 8.60
N LEU A 50 9.97 21.22 7.42
CA LEU A 50 8.55 21.12 7.08
C LEU A 50 8.12 19.71 6.68
N LEU A 51 8.98 19.04 5.89
CA LEU A 51 8.66 17.74 5.33
C LEU A 51 9.93 16.96 5.00
N VAL A 52 9.96 15.69 5.38
CA VAL A 52 11.00 14.72 4.98
C VAL A 52 10.38 13.77 3.97
N VAL A 53 11.02 13.61 2.81
CA VAL A 53 10.59 12.66 1.78
C VAL A 53 11.68 11.63 1.54
N LEU A 54 11.29 10.36 1.63
CA LEU A 54 12.13 9.21 1.28
C LEU A 54 11.52 8.47 0.09
N GLU A 55 12.34 7.71 -0.63
CA GLU A 55 11.86 6.78 -1.65
C GLU A 55 11.66 5.37 -1.03
N ALA A 56 10.63 4.64 -1.49
CA ALA A 56 10.42 3.26 -1.08
C ALA A 56 11.50 2.35 -1.70
N THR A 57 12.37 1.76 -0.88
CA THR A 57 13.56 0.97 -1.29
C THR A 57 13.48 -0.49 -0.84
N GLY A 58 12.26 -1.08 -0.89
CA GLY A 58 12.07 -2.49 -0.56
C GLY A 58 12.05 -2.82 0.92
N GLY A 59 12.00 -1.81 1.80
CA GLY A 59 11.86 -1.95 3.24
C GLY A 59 13.04 -1.43 4.06
N TYR A 60 14.18 -1.13 3.44
CA TYR A 60 15.34 -0.53 4.13
C TYR A 60 15.04 0.84 4.72
N GLU A 61 14.05 1.55 4.17
CA GLU A 61 13.58 2.84 4.67
C GLU A 61 12.75 2.74 5.97
N ARG A 62 12.15 1.58 6.26
CA ARG A 62 11.15 1.46 7.32
C ARG A 62 11.64 1.81 8.72
N PRO A 63 12.82 1.32 9.18
CA PRO A 63 13.31 1.66 10.51
C PRO A 63 13.57 3.16 10.67
N LEU A 64 14.20 3.79 9.68
CA LEU A 64 14.43 5.24 9.69
C LEU A 64 13.12 6.03 9.69
N VAL A 65 12.12 5.61 8.91
CA VAL A 65 10.78 6.23 8.90
C VAL A 65 10.13 6.16 10.28
N ALA A 66 10.25 5.04 10.98
CA ALA A 66 9.72 4.89 12.33
C ALA A 66 10.38 5.87 13.32
N GLU A 67 11.71 6.02 13.27
CA GLU A 67 12.47 6.98 14.09
C GLU A 67 12.08 8.44 13.80
N LEU A 68 12.02 8.81 12.51
CA LEU A 68 11.62 10.17 12.10
C LEU A 68 10.19 10.52 12.56
N LEU A 69 9.25 9.58 12.42
CA LEU A 69 7.87 9.77 12.88
C LEU A 69 7.80 9.82 14.42
N GLY A 70 8.55 8.97 15.11
CA GLY A 70 8.63 8.92 16.58
C GLY A 70 9.16 10.22 17.19
N THR A 71 10.01 10.95 16.46
CA THR A 71 10.53 12.26 16.87
C THR A 71 9.69 13.45 16.36
N GLY A 72 8.52 13.19 15.73
CA GLY A 72 7.54 14.21 15.35
C GLY A 72 7.75 14.88 14.00
N PHE A 73 8.67 14.39 13.17
CA PHE A 73 8.82 14.90 11.80
C PHE A 73 7.67 14.47 10.90
N ASN A 74 7.26 15.38 9.99
CA ASN A 74 6.37 15.03 8.89
C ASN A 74 7.13 14.20 7.86
N VAL A 75 6.71 12.96 7.61
CA VAL A 75 7.42 12.04 6.72
C VAL A 75 6.51 11.53 5.61
N VAL A 76 7.05 11.46 4.40
CA VAL A 76 6.42 10.82 3.24
C VAL A 76 7.36 9.78 2.64
N VAL A 77 6.88 8.56 2.46
CA VAL A 77 7.53 7.55 1.62
C VAL A 77 6.92 7.65 0.23
N ALA A 78 7.67 8.26 -0.69
CA ALA A 78 7.24 8.51 -2.06
C ALA A 78 7.32 7.24 -2.93
N ASN A 79 6.46 7.17 -3.94
CA ASN A 79 6.54 6.12 -4.94
C ASN A 79 7.73 6.40 -5.87
N PRO A 80 8.66 5.45 -6.06
CA PRO A 80 9.83 5.59 -6.92
C PRO A 80 9.52 6.10 -8.33
N ARG A 81 8.39 5.64 -8.88
CA ARG A 81 7.96 6.08 -10.21
C ARG A 81 7.57 7.55 -10.23
N GLN A 82 6.84 8.04 -9.21
CA GLN A 82 6.46 9.45 -9.14
C GLN A 82 7.67 10.36 -9.04
N VAL A 83 8.65 9.98 -8.22
CA VAL A 83 9.92 10.71 -8.07
C VAL A 83 10.68 10.70 -9.39
N ARG A 84 10.73 9.56 -10.10
CA ARG A 84 11.41 9.45 -11.39
C ARG A 84 10.74 10.25 -12.49
N ASP A 85 9.41 10.23 -12.55
CA ASP A 85 8.64 11.01 -13.53
C ASP A 85 8.78 12.52 -13.24
N PHE A 86 8.81 12.91 -11.97
CA PHE A 86 9.12 14.29 -11.56
C PHE A 86 10.54 14.70 -11.97
N ALA A 87 11.55 13.86 -11.72
CA ALA A 87 12.93 14.12 -12.11
C ALA A 87 13.05 14.40 -13.62
N ARG A 88 12.39 13.58 -14.44
CA ARG A 88 12.31 13.79 -15.90
C ARG A 88 11.61 15.10 -16.25
N GLY A 89 10.51 15.42 -15.57
CA GLY A 89 9.75 16.65 -15.79
C GLY A 89 10.54 17.93 -15.49
N VAL A 90 11.47 17.88 -14.54
CA VAL A 90 12.39 19.00 -14.22
C VAL A 90 13.72 18.93 -14.97
N GLY A 91 13.84 18.05 -15.98
CA GLY A 91 15.04 17.94 -16.84
C GLY A 91 16.20 17.15 -16.22
N GLN A 92 16.01 16.50 -15.06
CA GLN A 92 17.07 15.72 -14.41
C GLN A 92 17.04 14.27 -14.91
N LEU A 93 17.94 13.93 -15.84
CA LEU A 93 18.05 12.59 -16.44
C LEU A 93 19.09 11.70 -15.74
N ALA A 94 20.16 12.30 -15.22
CA ALA A 94 21.21 11.57 -14.50
C ALA A 94 20.68 10.97 -13.20
N LYS A 95 21.23 9.80 -12.85
CA LYS A 95 20.89 9.08 -11.61
C LYS A 95 22.15 8.78 -10.83
N THR A 96 22.26 9.34 -9.62
CA THR A 96 23.23 8.98 -8.58
C THR A 96 22.55 9.23 -7.23
N ASP A 97 22.94 8.53 -6.18
CA ASP A 97 22.31 8.60 -4.86
C ASP A 97 22.22 10.04 -4.32
N ARG A 98 23.27 10.83 -4.53
CA ARG A 98 23.29 12.27 -4.17
C ARG A 98 22.32 13.13 -4.99
N ILE A 99 22.15 12.83 -6.28
CA ILE A 99 21.20 13.51 -7.15
C ILE A 99 19.77 13.08 -6.75
N ASP A 100 19.60 11.81 -6.42
CA ASP A 100 18.28 11.26 -6.02
C ASP A 100 17.81 11.91 -4.71
N ALA A 101 18.66 12.12 -3.69
CA ALA A 101 18.33 12.88 -2.48
C ALA A 101 17.95 14.34 -2.79
N GLN A 102 18.65 15.02 -3.69
CA GLN A 102 18.30 16.39 -4.12
C GLN A 102 16.97 16.46 -4.86
N ILE A 103 16.68 15.48 -5.70
CA ILE A 103 15.40 15.36 -6.39
C ILE A 103 14.26 15.12 -5.40
N LEU A 104 14.48 14.28 -4.39
CA LEU A 104 13.50 14.06 -3.31
C LEU A 104 13.22 15.35 -2.53
N ALA A 105 14.25 16.15 -2.21
CA ALA A 105 14.06 17.43 -1.55
C ALA A 105 13.31 18.45 -2.43
N LYS A 106 13.60 18.51 -3.73
CA LYS A 106 12.84 19.33 -4.70
C LYS A 106 11.40 18.85 -4.84
N PHE A 107 11.19 17.53 -4.91
CA PHE A 107 9.85 16.92 -4.94
C PHE A 107 9.07 17.27 -3.68
N ALA A 108 9.68 17.20 -2.50
CA ALA A 108 9.07 17.60 -1.24
C ALA A 108 8.59 19.06 -1.28
N CYS A 109 9.43 19.97 -1.78
CA CYS A 109 9.14 21.40 -1.87
C CYS A 109 8.05 21.72 -2.89
N MET A 110 8.14 21.18 -4.11
CA MET A 110 7.26 21.56 -5.23
C MET A 110 5.92 20.83 -5.23
N VAL A 111 5.91 19.55 -4.83
CA VAL A 111 4.70 18.70 -4.86
C VAL A 111 3.97 18.73 -3.52
N GLN A 112 4.70 18.94 -2.42
CA GLN A 112 4.19 18.94 -1.04
C GLN A 112 3.26 17.74 -0.78
N PRO A 113 3.76 16.51 -0.96
CA PRO A 113 2.95 15.33 -0.76
C PRO A 113 2.47 15.25 0.70
N ARG A 114 1.26 14.74 0.91
CA ARG A 114 0.68 14.68 2.26
C ARG A 114 1.48 13.76 3.16
N PRO A 115 1.85 14.19 4.38
CA PRO A 115 2.53 13.36 5.35
C PRO A 115 1.72 12.09 5.65
N ARG A 116 2.42 11.00 5.85
CA ARG A 116 1.82 9.73 6.23
C ARG A 116 1.56 9.75 7.75
N GLN A 117 0.37 9.35 8.16
CA GLN A 117 0.15 9.07 9.59
C GLN A 117 0.98 7.85 9.99
N GLN A 118 1.58 7.92 11.17
CA GLN A 118 2.29 6.77 11.73
C GLN A 118 1.27 5.66 12.01
N PRO A 119 1.43 4.45 11.44
CA PRO A 119 0.58 3.33 11.82
C PRO A 119 0.83 2.99 13.29
N SER A 120 -0.22 2.58 14.00
CA SER A 120 -0.04 2.04 15.35
C SER A 120 0.91 0.83 15.35
N GLN A 121 1.51 0.53 16.51
CA GLN A 121 2.36 -0.66 16.66
C GLN A 121 1.61 -1.92 16.20
N GLN A 122 0.34 -2.06 16.56
CA GLN A 122 -0.51 -3.17 16.16
C GLN A 122 -0.70 -3.24 14.63
N THR A 123 -0.96 -2.10 13.97
CA THR A 123 -1.08 -2.04 12.51
C THR A 123 0.23 -2.39 11.81
N ALA A 124 1.38 -1.96 12.34
CA ALA A 124 2.70 -2.30 11.79
C ALA A 124 2.97 -3.80 11.91
N THR A 125 2.74 -4.40 13.09
CA THR A 125 2.86 -5.83 13.33
C THR A 125 1.92 -6.64 12.42
N LEU A 126 0.66 -6.19 12.28
CA LEU A 126 -0.30 -6.80 11.36
C LEU A 126 0.23 -6.81 9.92
N ALA A 127 0.81 -5.70 9.46
CA ALA A 127 1.36 -5.60 8.10
C ALA A 127 2.52 -6.58 7.84
N GLU A 128 3.36 -6.82 8.84
CA GLU A 128 4.43 -7.81 8.75
C GLU A 128 3.88 -9.24 8.67
N MET A 129 2.94 -9.60 9.54
CA MET A 129 2.30 -10.92 9.55
C MET A 129 1.55 -11.20 8.24
N VAL A 130 0.77 -10.24 7.75
CA VAL A 130 0.03 -10.34 6.47
C VAL A 130 1.00 -10.46 5.29
N THR A 131 2.11 -9.72 5.30
CA THR A 131 3.16 -9.83 4.28
C THR A 131 3.79 -11.21 4.30
N ARG A 132 4.15 -11.73 5.47
CA ARG A 132 4.73 -13.05 5.62
C ARG A 132 3.78 -14.14 5.17
N ARG A 133 2.52 -14.07 5.60
CA ARG A 133 1.47 -15.00 5.15
C ARG A 133 1.36 -15.05 3.62
N ARG A 134 1.39 -13.90 2.95
CA ARG A 134 1.37 -13.81 1.48
C ARG A 134 2.59 -14.49 0.84
N GLN A 135 3.78 -14.31 1.41
CA GLN A 135 5.00 -14.97 0.94
C GLN A 135 4.85 -16.49 1.02
N LEU A 136 4.39 -17.02 2.16
CA LEU A 136 4.18 -18.44 2.34
C LEU A 136 3.11 -19.01 1.40
N ASN A 137 2.01 -18.28 1.15
CA ASN A 137 1.02 -18.69 0.15
C ASN A 137 1.60 -18.73 -1.28
N GLY A 138 2.53 -17.84 -1.61
CA GLY A 138 3.25 -17.89 -2.88
C GLY A 138 4.10 -19.16 -3.01
N LEU A 139 4.85 -19.54 -1.96
CA LEU A 139 5.63 -20.77 -1.91
C LEU A 139 4.74 -22.01 -1.98
N LEU A 140 3.64 -22.02 -1.21
CA LEU A 140 2.65 -23.11 -1.23
C LEU A 140 2.09 -23.33 -2.65
N THR A 141 1.73 -22.24 -3.33
CA THR A 141 1.23 -22.32 -4.71
C THR A 141 2.27 -22.92 -5.65
N MET A 142 3.54 -22.54 -5.52
CA MET A 142 4.63 -23.09 -6.35
C MET A 142 4.82 -24.57 -6.10
N GLU A 143 4.88 -25.02 -4.84
CA GLU A 143 5.06 -26.45 -4.50
C GLU A 143 3.83 -27.28 -4.89
N SER A 144 2.61 -26.76 -4.66
CA SER A 144 1.38 -27.43 -5.08
C SER A 144 1.30 -27.62 -6.60
N ASN A 145 1.80 -26.66 -7.39
CA ASN A 145 1.86 -26.78 -8.84
C ASN A 145 2.93 -27.78 -9.31
N ARG A 146 4.01 -28.00 -8.53
CA ARG A 146 5.06 -29.00 -8.83
C ARG A 146 4.60 -30.42 -8.54
N LEU A 147 3.74 -30.59 -7.54
CA LEU A 147 3.30 -31.92 -7.06
C LEU A 147 2.72 -32.83 -8.14
N PRO A 148 1.80 -32.38 -9.02
CA PRO A 148 1.28 -33.23 -10.09
C PRO A 148 2.29 -33.56 -11.20
N MET A 149 3.34 -32.73 -11.34
CA MET A 149 4.38 -32.92 -12.36
C MET A 149 5.47 -33.93 -11.93
N ALA A 150 5.63 -34.15 -10.63
CA ALA A 150 6.65 -35.06 -10.09
C ALA A 150 6.24 -36.50 -10.34
N ARG A 151 7.04 -37.23 -11.14
CA ARG A 151 6.81 -38.67 -11.43
C ARG A 151 7.45 -39.59 -10.40
N ASN A 152 8.59 -39.21 -9.83
CA ASN A 152 9.31 -40.01 -8.84
C ASN A 152 8.62 -39.91 -7.47
N ALA A 153 8.32 -41.09 -6.87
CA ALA A 153 7.62 -41.16 -5.58
C ALA A 153 8.40 -40.51 -4.42
N LYS A 154 9.74 -40.57 -4.43
CA LYS A 154 10.57 -39.91 -3.40
C LYS A 154 10.51 -38.41 -3.53
N VAL A 155 10.52 -37.90 -4.77
CA VAL A 155 10.37 -36.45 -5.05
C VAL A 155 8.97 -35.95 -4.64
N ARG A 156 7.91 -36.70 -5.01
CA ARG A 156 6.53 -36.34 -4.57
C ARG A 156 6.42 -36.25 -3.06
N ARG A 157 6.97 -37.25 -2.34
CA ARG A 157 6.96 -37.24 -0.87
C ARG A 157 7.74 -36.07 -0.28
N SER A 158 8.85 -35.67 -0.90
CA SER A 158 9.60 -34.47 -0.49
C SER A 158 8.77 -33.21 -0.66
N ILE A 159 8.09 -33.00 -1.82
CA ILE A 159 7.23 -31.87 -2.08
C ILE A 159 6.06 -31.82 -1.09
N GLN A 160 5.42 -32.99 -0.83
CA GLN A 160 4.30 -33.06 0.11
C GLN A 160 4.69 -32.59 1.52
N LYS A 161 5.87 -32.99 2.02
CA LYS A 161 6.37 -32.55 3.32
C LYS A 161 6.55 -31.02 3.38
N VAL A 162 7.03 -30.41 2.29
CA VAL A 162 7.15 -28.94 2.22
C VAL A 162 5.77 -28.27 2.22
N VAL A 163 4.81 -28.82 1.47
CA VAL A 163 3.42 -28.33 1.44
C VAL A 163 2.82 -28.38 2.85
N GLU A 164 2.92 -29.50 3.56
CA GLU A 164 2.42 -29.66 4.94
C GLU A 164 3.01 -28.63 5.91
N VAL A 165 4.33 -28.37 5.82
CA VAL A 165 4.99 -27.35 6.65
C VAL A 165 4.48 -25.95 6.32
N LEU A 166 4.30 -25.63 5.03
CA LEU A 166 3.81 -24.33 4.60
C LEU A 166 2.35 -24.10 5.06
N GLU A 167 1.49 -25.11 4.93
CA GLU A 167 0.10 -25.05 5.41
C GLU A 167 0.03 -24.84 6.92
N HIS A 168 0.84 -25.55 7.69
CA HIS A 168 0.92 -25.38 9.14
C HIS A 168 1.37 -23.96 9.52
N GLN A 169 2.42 -23.41 8.87
CA GLN A 169 2.93 -22.07 9.13
C GLN A 169 1.89 -20.98 8.74
N ILE A 170 1.15 -21.19 7.65
CA ILE A 170 0.07 -20.29 7.23
C ILE A 170 -1.04 -20.29 8.28
N GLY A 171 -1.46 -21.46 8.77
CA GLY A 171 -2.48 -21.59 9.82
C GLY A 171 -2.06 -20.92 11.12
N ALA A 172 -0.79 -21.05 11.53
CA ALA A 172 -0.26 -20.35 12.71
C ALA A 172 -0.32 -18.82 12.54
N LEU A 173 0.07 -18.32 11.37
CA LEU A 173 -0.02 -16.88 11.07
C LEU A 173 -1.48 -16.39 11.01
N ASP A 174 -2.42 -17.19 10.53
CA ASP A 174 -3.84 -16.85 10.52
C ASP A 174 -4.39 -16.66 11.95
N THR A 175 -3.92 -17.45 12.90
CA THR A 175 -4.25 -17.29 14.31
C THR A 175 -3.64 -16.01 14.87
N LEU A 176 -2.34 -15.77 14.68
CA LEU A 176 -1.65 -14.56 15.14
C LEU A 176 -2.26 -13.26 14.55
N ILE A 177 -2.66 -13.28 13.28
CA ILE A 177 -3.32 -12.16 12.62
C ILE A 177 -4.67 -11.86 13.30
N ARG A 178 -5.45 -12.89 13.58
CA ARG A 178 -6.74 -12.74 14.28
C ARG A 178 -6.54 -12.18 15.68
N ASP A 179 -5.65 -12.76 16.47
CA ASP A 179 -5.36 -12.33 17.82
C ASP A 179 -4.87 -10.88 17.88
N ASN A 180 -4.06 -10.45 16.92
CA ASN A 180 -3.60 -9.08 16.80
C ASN A 180 -4.77 -8.11 16.49
N ILE A 181 -5.70 -8.48 15.61
CA ILE A 181 -6.88 -7.68 15.28
C ILE A 181 -7.80 -7.59 16.50
N GLU A 182 -8.04 -8.72 17.19
CA GLU A 182 -8.91 -8.78 18.36
C GLU A 182 -8.36 -8.03 19.57
N SER A 183 -7.03 -7.88 19.69
CA SER A 183 -6.37 -7.17 20.76
C SER A 183 -6.48 -5.63 20.70
N ASP A 184 -6.91 -5.08 19.55
CA ASP A 184 -7.08 -3.63 19.35
C ASP A 184 -8.54 -3.34 18.98
N ASP A 185 -9.25 -2.58 19.82
CA ASP A 185 -10.67 -2.27 19.64
C ASP A 185 -10.96 -1.55 18.32
N GLY A 186 -10.04 -0.70 17.85
CA GLY A 186 -10.15 0.02 16.60
C GLY A 186 -10.04 -0.92 15.40
N LEU A 187 -9.02 -1.79 15.39
CA LEU A 187 -8.82 -2.79 14.35
C LEU A 187 -9.97 -3.81 14.34
N ARG A 188 -10.39 -4.30 15.51
CA ARG A 188 -11.53 -5.22 15.65
C ARG A 188 -12.80 -4.62 15.06
N ARG A 189 -13.11 -3.37 15.42
CA ARG A 189 -14.31 -2.69 14.89
C ARG A 189 -14.23 -2.48 13.38
N MET A 190 -13.07 -2.10 12.84
CA MET A 190 -12.88 -1.98 11.40
C MET A 190 -13.00 -3.33 10.70
N ASP A 191 -12.48 -4.40 11.28
CA ASP A 191 -12.58 -5.78 10.77
C ASP A 191 -14.04 -6.24 10.67
N GLU A 192 -14.84 -6.03 11.73
CA GLU A 192 -16.28 -6.31 11.73
C GLU A 192 -16.99 -5.59 10.59
N ILE A 193 -16.73 -4.29 10.42
CA ILE A 193 -17.35 -3.48 9.37
C ILE A 193 -16.97 -4.00 7.99
N VAL A 194 -15.69 -4.25 7.75
CA VAL A 194 -15.18 -4.67 6.46
C VAL A 194 -15.68 -6.07 6.10
N GLN A 195 -15.69 -7.01 7.04
CA GLN A 195 -16.20 -8.38 6.83
C GLN A 195 -17.71 -8.46 6.73
N SER A 196 -18.47 -7.45 7.20
CA SER A 196 -19.92 -7.40 7.00
C SER A 196 -20.31 -7.36 5.51
N VAL A 197 -19.41 -6.90 4.63
CA VAL A 197 -19.65 -6.85 3.17
C VAL A 197 -19.46 -8.24 2.58
N LYS A 198 -20.55 -8.87 2.12
CA LYS A 198 -20.52 -10.19 1.46
C LYS A 198 -19.51 -10.20 0.31
N GLY A 199 -18.56 -11.13 0.36
CA GLY A 199 -17.44 -11.27 -0.57
C GLY A 199 -16.12 -10.81 0.01
N VAL A 200 -16.10 -10.21 1.21
CA VAL A 200 -14.89 -9.87 1.96
C VAL A 200 -14.73 -10.90 3.09
N GLY A 201 -13.67 -11.66 3.05
CA GLY A 201 -13.31 -12.62 4.10
C GLY A 201 -12.15 -12.12 4.97
N PRO A 202 -11.76 -12.86 6.03
CA PRO A 202 -10.73 -12.47 6.99
C PRO A 202 -9.40 -12.04 6.33
N GLY A 203 -8.91 -12.79 5.36
CA GLY A 203 -7.66 -12.47 4.66
C GLY A 203 -7.73 -11.18 3.83
N THR A 204 -8.90 -10.84 3.28
CA THR A 204 -9.11 -9.56 2.58
C THR A 204 -9.18 -8.42 3.57
N SER A 205 -9.87 -8.62 4.68
CA SER A 205 -9.97 -7.64 5.76
C SER A 205 -8.60 -7.32 6.33
N ALA A 206 -7.85 -8.32 6.79
CA ALA A 206 -6.50 -8.15 7.32
C ALA A 206 -5.56 -7.40 6.35
N MET A 207 -5.66 -7.69 5.03
CA MET A 207 -4.90 -6.99 3.99
C MET A 207 -5.31 -5.51 3.90
N LEU A 208 -6.60 -5.20 3.95
CA LEU A 208 -7.09 -3.82 3.90
C LEU A 208 -6.67 -3.03 5.13
N LEU A 209 -6.84 -3.59 6.34
CA LEU A 209 -6.48 -2.94 7.59
C LEU A 209 -4.98 -2.63 7.66
N SER A 210 -4.15 -3.56 7.22
CA SER A 210 -2.69 -3.44 7.28
C SER A 210 -2.08 -2.60 6.16
N HIS A 211 -2.62 -2.68 4.93
CA HIS A 211 -2.03 -2.07 3.75
C HIS A 211 -2.81 -0.86 3.21
N LEU A 212 -3.94 -0.51 3.83
CA LEU A 212 -4.75 0.64 3.47
C LEU A 212 -5.24 1.38 4.73
N PRO A 213 -4.34 1.86 5.60
CA PRO A 213 -4.69 2.54 6.85
C PRO A 213 -5.51 3.81 6.64
N GLU A 214 -5.52 4.37 5.42
CA GLU A 214 -6.32 5.53 5.03
C GLU A 214 -7.79 5.18 4.75
N LEU A 215 -8.19 3.92 4.91
CA LEU A 215 -9.58 3.49 4.74
C LEU A 215 -10.50 4.24 5.71
N GLY A 216 -11.56 4.81 5.19
CA GLY A 216 -12.48 5.67 5.95
C GLY A 216 -12.11 7.16 5.98
N GLN A 217 -10.87 7.53 5.66
CA GLN A 217 -10.38 8.91 5.77
C GLN A 217 -10.41 9.67 4.43
N LEU A 218 -10.23 8.98 3.31
CA LEU A 218 -10.11 9.56 1.98
C LEU A 218 -11.46 9.64 1.26
N ASN A 219 -11.60 10.59 0.33
CA ASN A 219 -12.76 10.62 -0.55
C ASN A 219 -12.72 9.46 -1.58
N ARG A 220 -13.85 9.25 -2.30
CA ARG A 220 -14.00 8.16 -3.27
C ARG A 220 -12.98 8.14 -4.40
N GLN A 221 -12.48 9.30 -4.80
CA GLN A 221 -11.50 9.43 -5.88
C GLN A 221 -10.10 9.13 -5.37
N GLN A 222 -9.74 9.67 -4.21
CA GLN A 222 -8.44 9.48 -3.57
C GLN A 222 -8.20 8.02 -3.19
N ILE A 223 -9.18 7.36 -2.55
CA ILE A 223 -9.04 5.95 -2.16
C ILE A 223 -8.93 5.04 -3.38
N ALA A 224 -9.69 5.33 -4.46
CA ALA A 224 -9.59 4.58 -5.72
C ALA A 224 -8.22 4.78 -6.40
N ALA A 225 -7.68 6.00 -6.41
CA ALA A 225 -6.36 6.29 -6.94
C ALA A 225 -5.26 5.59 -6.13
N LEU A 226 -5.37 5.60 -4.79
CA LEU A 226 -4.42 4.95 -3.89
C LEU A 226 -4.36 3.43 -4.09
N ALA A 227 -5.52 2.79 -4.35
CA ALA A 227 -5.60 1.37 -4.69
C ALA A 227 -5.27 1.06 -6.16
N GLY A 228 -5.03 2.09 -6.99
CA GLY A 228 -4.78 1.94 -8.42
C GLY A 228 -6.01 1.48 -9.21
N LEU A 229 -7.21 1.91 -8.78
CA LEU A 229 -8.50 1.61 -9.41
C LEU A 229 -9.17 2.85 -10.04
N ALA A 230 -8.51 4.01 -9.99
CA ALA A 230 -8.94 5.18 -10.73
C ALA A 230 -8.61 4.98 -12.22
N PRO A 231 -9.58 5.16 -13.13
CA PRO A 231 -9.27 5.12 -14.56
C PRO A 231 -8.51 6.39 -14.95
N TRP A 232 -7.48 6.21 -15.75
CA TRP A 232 -6.74 7.28 -16.40
C TRP A 232 -7.17 7.34 -17.86
N ASP A 233 -7.73 8.46 -18.24
CA ASP A 233 -8.09 8.74 -19.62
C ASP A 233 -6.88 9.32 -20.34
N VAL A 234 -6.49 8.68 -21.45
CA VAL A 234 -5.48 9.22 -22.35
C VAL A 234 -6.24 9.67 -23.60
N ARG A 235 -6.49 10.96 -23.71
CA ARG A 235 -7.19 11.57 -24.85
C ARG A 235 -6.36 12.72 -25.39
N SER A 236 -6.15 12.76 -26.69
CA SER A 236 -5.49 13.90 -27.35
C SER A 236 -6.17 14.17 -28.68
N GLY A 237 -6.71 15.37 -28.82
CA GLY A 237 -7.41 15.80 -30.05
C GLY A 237 -8.56 14.87 -30.44
N LYS A 238 -8.54 14.37 -31.67
CA LYS A 238 -9.54 13.42 -32.19
C LYS A 238 -9.34 11.98 -31.72
N TRP A 239 -8.22 11.67 -31.08
CA TRP A 239 -7.93 10.30 -30.60
C TRP A 239 -8.49 10.06 -29.20
N ALA A 240 -9.51 9.19 -29.11
CA ALA A 240 -10.09 8.75 -27.87
C ALA A 240 -9.47 7.39 -27.50
N GLY A 241 -8.38 7.42 -26.71
CA GLY A 241 -7.77 6.22 -26.16
C GLY A 241 -8.64 5.53 -25.12
N GLN A 242 -8.36 4.27 -24.84
CA GLN A 242 -9.07 3.52 -23.80
C GLN A 242 -8.58 3.93 -22.40
N SER A 243 -9.52 4.19 -21.49
CA SER A 243 -9.22 4.39 -20.07
C SER A 243 -8.59 3.13 -19.49
N ARG A 244 -7.48 3.29 -18.77
CA ARG A 244 -6.78 2.18 -18.10
C ARG A 244 -6.55 2.50 -16.64
N ILE A 245 -6.57 1.46 -15.80
CA ILE A 245 -6.13 1.60 -14.40
C ILE A 245 -4.60 1.51 -14.34
N TRP A 246 -4.00 2.31 -13.46
CA TRP A 246 -2.55 2.40 -13.36
C TRP A 246 -2.09 2.74 -11.94
N GLY A 247 -0.88 2.28 -11.58
CA GLY A 247 -0.24 2.65 -10.30
C GLY A 247 -0.95 2.09 -9.08
N GLY A 248 -0.84 2.81 -7.97
CA GLY A 248 -1.44 2.45 -6.70
C GLY A 248 -0.85 1.20 -6.04
N ARG A 249 -1.45 0.78 -4.92
CA ARG A 249 -1.02 -0.38 -4.12
C ARG A 249 -1.45 -1.69 -4.77
N LYS A 250 -0.51 -2.36 -5.43
CA LYS A 250 -0.75 -3.60 -6.19
C LYS A 250 -1.35 -4.71 -5.32
N GLU A 251 -0.89 -4.86 -4.10
CA GLU A 251 -1.34 -5.88 -3.15
C GLU A 251 -2.82 -5.69 -2.79
N VAL A 252 -3.21 -4.47 -2.47
CA VAL A 252 -4.61 -4.10 -2.21
C VAL A 252 -5.48 -4.38 -3.43
N ARG A 253 -5.03 -3.99 -4.62
CA ARG A 253 -5.75 -4.22 -5.86
C ARG A 253 -5.95 -5.70 -6.16
N ASN A 254 -4.92 -6.53 -5.97
CA ASN A 254 -5.01 -7.98 -6.17
C ASN A 254 -6.00 -8.63 -5.20
N MET A 255 -6.00 -8.21 -3.94
CA MET A 255 -6.94 -8.73 -2.95
C MET A 255 -8.38 -8.30 -3.25
N LEU A 256 -8.59 -7.05 -3.65
CA LEU A 256 -9.90 -6.57 -4.09
C LEU A 256 -10.41 -7.29 -5.34
N TYR A 257 -9.53 -7.74 -6.24
CA TYR A 257 -9.91 -8.58 -7.37
C TYR A 257 -10.52 -9.90 -6.91
N MET A 258 -9.87 -10.60 -5.98
CA MET A 258 -10.37 -11.86 -5.43
C MET A 258 -11.68 -11.66 -4.67
N ALA A 259 -11.77 -10.60 -3.86
CA ALA A 259 -12.99 -10.24 -3.16
C ALA A 259 -14.15 -9.92 -4.14
N ALA A 260 -13.88 -9.20 -5.23
CA ALA A 260 -14.88 -8.88 -6.23
C ALA A 260 -15.37 -10.12 -7.00
N LEU A 261 -14.48 -11.09 -7.31
CA LEU A 261 -14.86 -12.38 -7.91
C LEU A 261 -15.83 -13.17 -7.01
N THR A 262 -15.64 -13.12 -5.70
CA THR A 262 -16.56 -13.72 -4.73
C THR A 262 -17.86 -12.91 -4.65
N ALA A 263 -17.76 -11.59 -4.56
CA ALA A 263 -18.90 -10.69 -4.37
C ALA A 263 -19.89 -10.71 -5.56
N ILE A 264 -19.45 -10.86 -6.80
CA ILE A 264 -20.36 -11.01 -7.95
C ILE A 264 -21.25 -12.26 -7.84
N ARG A 265 -20.90 -13.24 -7.02
CA ARG A 265 -21.67 -14.45 -6.76
C ARG A 265 -22.60 -14.32 -5.56
N CYS A 266 -22.12 -13.71 -4.46
CA CYS A 266 -22.82 -13.73 -3.17
C CYS A 266 -23.36 -12.37 -2.70
N ASN A 267 -22.94 -11.23 -3.31
CA ASN A 267 -23.41 -9.90 -2.92
C ASN A 267 -24.39 -9.34 -3.96
N PRO A 268 -25.68 -9.19 -3.64
CA PRO A 268 -26.71 -8.76 -4.61
C PRO A 268 -26.40 -7.40 -5.26
N ALA A 269 -25.90 -6.43 -4.49
CA ALA A 269 -25.61 -5.07 -4.98
C ALA A 269 -24.43 -5.06 -5.99
N ILE A 270 -23.40 -5.89 -5.76
CA ILE A 270 -22.26 -6.03 -6.66
C ILE A 270 -22.64 -6.87 -7.87
N ARG A 271 -23.42 -7.95 -7.66
CA ARG A 271 -23.92 -8.80 -8.75
C ARG A 271 -24.79 -8.01 -9.75
N THR A 272 -25.78 -7.25 -9.27
CA THR A 272 -26.62 -6.41 -10.11
C THR A 272 -25.81 -5.40 -10.91
N PHE A 273 -24.83 -4.76 -10.25
CA PHE A 273 -23.91 -3.83 -10.92
C PHE A 273 -23.07 -4.50 -12.01
N TYR A 274 -22.51 -5.69 -11.73
CA TYR A 274 -21.75 -6.48 -12.68
C TYR A 274 -22.58 -6.88 -13.91
N LEU A 275 -23.79 -7.42 -13.68
CA LEU A 275 -24.70 -7.85 -14.77
C LEU A 275 -25.11 -6.67 -15.65
N ARG A 276 -25.39 -5.50 -15.06
CA ARG A 276 -25.67 -4.27 -15.80
C ARG A 276 -24.51 -3.86 -16.73
N LEU A 277 -23.26 -3.95 -16.25
CA LEU A 277 -22.10 -3.65 -17.07
C LEU A 277 -21.93 -4.66 -18.23
N GLY A 278 -22.22 -5.94 -17.95
CA GLY A 278 -22.22 -6.99 -18.99
C GLY A 278 -23.27 -6.74 -20.07
N SER A 279 -24.51 -6.37 -19.70
CA SER A 279 -25.56 -6.02 -20.65
C SER A 279 -25.25 -4.78 -21.51
N GLN A 280 -24.37 -3.90 -21.01
CA GLN A 280 -23.83 -2.75 -21.75
C GLN A 280 -22.61 -3.11 -22.64
N GLY A 281 -22.30 -4.39 -22.81
CA GLY A 281 -21.19 -4.87 -23.64
C GLY A 281 -19.79 -4.65 -23.03
N LYS A 282 -19.67 -4.37 -21.73
CA LYS A 282 -18.35 -4.20 -21.11
C LYS A 282 -17.65 -5.55 -20.96
N GLN A 283 -16.38 -5.61 -21.37
CA GLN A 283 -15.54 -6.80 -21.23
C GLN A 283 -15.38 -7.18 -19.74
N PHE A 284 -15.19 -8.47 -19.46
CA PHE A 284 -15.05 -9.03 -18.12
C PHE A 284 -14.06 -8.24 -17.24
N LYS A 285 -12.83 -7.99 -17.73
CA LYS A 285 -11.81 -7.27 -16.96
C LYS A 285 -12.21 -5.83 -16.62
N VAL A 286 -12.97 -5.17 -17.47
CA VAL A 286 -13.48 -3.81 -17.25
C VAL A 286 -14.59 -3.85 -16.20
N ALA A 287 -15.54 -4.77 -16.34
CA ALA A 287 -16.66 -4.93 -15.42
C ALA A 287 -16.20 -5.30 -14.01
N ILE A 288 -15.27 -6.28 -13.88
CA ILE A 288 -14.74 -6.67 -12.56
C ILE A 288 -13.93 -5.55 -11.89
N THR A 289 -13.14 -4.78 -12.66
CA THR A 289 -12.40 -3.61 -12.14
C THR A 289 -13.36 -2.53 -11.62
N ALA A 290 -14.47 -2.30 -12.31
CA ALA A 290 -15.51 -1.39 -11.82
C ALA A 290 -16.17 -1.90 -10.52
N CYS A 291 -16.38 -3.21 -10.41
CA CYS A 291 -16.87 -3.85 -9.17
C CYS A 291 -15.86 -3.69 -8.02
N MET A 292 -14.57 -3.89 -8.26
CA MET A 292 -13.51 -3.66 -7.28
C MET A 292 -13.56 -2.23 -6.74
N ARG A 293 -13.64 -1.24 -7.65
CA ARG A 293 -13.74 0.18 -7.28
C ARG A 293 -15.01 0.45 -6.48
N LYS A 294 -16.15 -0.09 -6.90
CA LYS A 294 -17.43 0.05 -6.17
C LYS A 294 -17.33 -0.54 -4.77
N MET A 295 -16.78 -1.76 -4.63
CA MET A 295 -16.56 -2.38 -3.31
C MET A 295 -15.66 -1.52 -2.42
N LEU A 296 -14.53 -1.05 -2.95
CA LEU A 296 -13.60 -0.20 -2.18
C LEU A 296 -14.28 1.09 -1.69
N VAL A 297 -15.07 1.75 -2.53
CA VAL A 297 -15.83 2.94 -2.14
C VAL A 297 -16.88 2.62 -1.07
N ILE A 298 -17.58 1.50 -1.18
CA ILE A 298 -18.52 1.02 -0.15
C ILE A 298 -17.76 0.81 1.17
N LEU A 299 -16.69 0.03 1.18
CA LEU A 299 -15.88 -0.24 2.37
C LEU A 299 -15.38 1.05 3.02
N ASN A 300 -14.85 1.97 2.22
CA ASN A 300 -14.39 3.27 2.68
C ASN A 300 -15.52 4.11 3.32
N THR A 301 -16.73 4.05 2.77
CA THR A 301 -17.90 4.76 3.31
C THR A 301 -18.38 4.13 4.62
N LEU A 302 -18.44 2.79 4.69
CA LEU A 302 -18.85 2.07 5.89
C LEU A 302 -17.90 2.33 7.07
N VAL A 303 -16.60 2.25 6.84
CA VAL A 303 -15.58 2.54 7.87
C VAL A 303 -15.67 3.99 8.32
N ARG A 304 -15.81 4.95 7.38
CA ARG A 304 -15.99 6.37 7.73
C ARG A 304 -17.20 6.62 8.62
N ASN A 305 -18.30 5.95 8.34
CA ASN A 305 -19.58 6.12 9.06
C ASN A 305 -19.69 5.18 10.26
N ASN A 306 -18.69 4.36 10.53
CA ASN A 306 -18.68 3.33 11.58
C ASN A 306 -19.94 2.44 11.57
N CYS A 307 -20.40 2.02 10.39
CA CYS A 307 -21.61 1.22 10.23
C CYS A 307 -21.37 -0.09 9.49
N LEU A 308 -22.14 -1.12 9.84
CA LEU A 308 -22.13 -2.40 9.15
C LEU A 308 -22.84 -2.31 7.79
N TRP A 309 -22.52 -3.24 6.89
CA TRP A 309 -23.19 -3.36 5.61
C TRP A 309 -24.66 -3.73 5.80
N SER A 310 -25.54 -2.94 5.18
CA SER A 310 -26.96 -3.26 5.03
C SER A 310 -27.31 -3.39 3.54
N PRO A 311 -28.14 -4.35 3.13
CA PRO A 311 -28.61 -4.48 1.74
C PRO A 311 -29.42 -3.30 1.23
N GLN A 312 -29.93 -2.44 2.13
CA GLN A 312 -30.67 -1.23 1.77
C GLN A 312 -29.71 -0.17 1.18
N PRO A 313 -30.12 0.60 0.17
CA PRO A 313 -29.28 1.66 -0.38
C PRO A 313 -28.95 2.67 0.72
N ILE A 314 -27.66 2.91 0.95
CA ILE A 314 -27.20 4.01 1.78
C ILE A 314 -27.73 5.28 1.08
N LYS A 315 -28.74 5.92 1.67
CA LYS A 315 -29.19 7.24 1.23
C LYS A 315 -28.01 8.18 1.45
N ASN A 316 -27.47 8.78 0.37
CA ASN A 316 -26.34 9.69 0.30
C ASN A 316 -24.95 9.02 0.20
N ALA A 317 -24.62 8.50 -0.99
CA ALA A 317 -23.23 8.31 -1.42
C ALA A 317 -22.99 9.04 -2.75
#